data_a642bb1c8e67db0a526c9e0debad6af3
#
_entry.id   a642bb1c8e67db0a526c9e0debad6af3
#
_cell.length_a   1.000
_cell.length_b   1.000
_cell.length_c   1.000
_cell.angle_alpha   90.00
_cell.angle_beta   90.00
_cell.angle_gamma   90.00
#
_symmetry.space_group_name_H-M   'P 1'
#
loop_
_entity.id
_entity.type
_entity.pdbx_description
1 polymer ?
#
loop_
_entity_poly.entity_id
_entity_poly.type
_entity_poly.pdbx_seq_one_letter_code
_entity_poly.pdbx_strand_id
1 'polypeptide(L)'
;IHRRLVGSEMCIRDSKYDVASNDLPVSIEPTDESQPLVTVEETEDGQLRAYFTATDRELINVKTASLPDFANFYNVSLLNPKVLIGVFLGCMATFVFCAMTMQAVGRAAYGMVEEVRRQFREKPGIMEGTDTPDYASPVEISTQAAQREMIMPSLLGILTPIVVGGLLGVGGVMGLLVGTLTCGFCVAIFMANAGGAWDNAKKYIEAGHLGGKGSDAHKAAVVGDTVGDPFKDTSGPSLNILIKLMSIVSVVAAGFVVRYSLMALGIF
;
A
#
# COMPACT_ATOMS: atom_id res chain seq x y z
N ILE A 1 9.28 -5.38 -41.38
CA ILE A 1 8.55 -4.34 -40.60
C ILE A 1 9.12 -4.41 -39.20
N HIS A 2 10.01 -3.45 -38.83
CA HIS A 2 10.49 -3.34 -37.45
C HIS A 2 9.36 -2.82 -36.59
N ARG A 3 8.77 -3.68 -35.77
CA ARG A 3 7.77 -3.27 -34.77
C ARG A 3 8.46 -3.14 -33.43
N ARG A 4 8.54 -1.92 -32.96
CA ARG A 4 9.01 -1.58 -31.64
C ARG A 4 7.96 -2.04 -30.62
N LEU A 5 8.32 -2.93 -29.75
CA LEU A 5 7.56 -3.20 -28.53
C LEU A 5 7.56 -1.92 -27.69
N VAL A 6 6.40 -1.34 -27.51
CA VAL A 6 6.17 -0.18 -26.64
C VAL A 6 5.30 -0.64 -25.48
N GLY A 7 5.93 -0.85 -24.33
CA GLY A 7 5.24 -1.34 -23.16
C GLY A 7 4.97 -2.85 -23.21
N SER A 8 4.05 -3.31 -22.37
CA SER A 8 3.50 -4.68 -22.35
C SER A 8 2.54 -4.97 -23.50
N GLU A 9 2.30 -3.98 -24.36
CA GLU A 9 1.36 -4.09 -25.45
C GLU A 9 2.14 -4.20 -26.77
N MET A 10 1.99 -5.34 -27.42
CA MET A 10 2.39 -5.50 -28.81
C MET A 10 1.17 -5.19 -29.66
N CYS A 11 1.05 -3.94 -30.12
CA CYS A 11 0.06 -3.59 -31.13
C CYS A 11 0.49 -4.17 -32.46
N ILE A 12 -0.13 -5.26 -32.88
CA ILE A 12 -0.05 -5.77 -34.25
C ILE A 12 -1.09 -4.97 -35.05
N ARG A 13 -0.65 -3.86 -35.64
CA ARG A 13 -1.55 -2.85 -36.27
C ARG A 13 -2.39 -3.41 -37.41
N ASP A 14 -1.98 -4.53 -38.03
CA ASP A 14 -2.64 -5.15 -39.18
C ASP A 14 -3.29 -6.50 -38.82
N SER A 15 -3.27 -6.91 -37.55
CA SER A 15 -4.00 -8.10 -37.08
C SER A 15 -5.27 -7.70 -36.34
N LYS A 16 -6.26 -8.57 -36.37
CA LYS A 16 -7.53 -8.40 -35.62
C LYS A 16 -7.34 -8.34 -34.11
N TYR A 17 -6.13 -8.54 -33.61
CA TYR A 17 -5.80 -8.70 -32.19
C TYR A 17 -4.75 -7.69 -31.77
N ASP A 18 -5.08 -6.88 -30.75
CA ASP A 18 -4.10 -6.18 -29.92
C ASP A 18 -3.69 -7.16 -28.81
N VAL A 19 -2.40 -7.46 -28.75
CA VAL A 19 -1.90 -8.52 -27.87
C VAL A 19 -1.11 -7.93 -26.74
N ALA A 20 -1.50 -8.26 -25.51
CA ALA A 20 -0.68 -8.02 -24.31
C ALA A 20 0.14 -9.28 -23.98
N SER A 21 1.43 -9.14 -23.82
CA SER A 21 2.31 -10.23 -23.40
C SER A 21 3.36 -9.74 -22.41
N ASN A 22 3.44 -10.40 -21.24
CA ASN A 22 4.43 -10.09 -20.22
C ASN A 22 5.77 -10.78 -20.43
N ASP A 23 5.81 -11.84 -21.25
CA ASP A 23 7.00 -12.71 -21.37
C ASP A 23 7.60 -12.72 -22.76
N LEU A 24 7.26 -11.73 -23.58
CA LEU A 24 7.96 -11.58 -24.85
C LEU A 24 9.37 -11.04 -24.56
N PRO A 25 10.42 -11.74 -25.02
CA PRO A 25 11.78 -11.22 -24.92
C PRO A 25 11.85 -9.85 -25.61
N VAL A 26 12.68 -8.95 -25.06
CA VAL A 26 12.83 -7.56 -25.51
C VAL A 26 13.25 -7.44 -26.99
N SER A 27 13.75 -8.51 -27.57
CA SER A 27 14.07 -8.62 -29.00
C SER A 27 13.55 -9.96 -29.51
N ILE A 28 12.46 -9.94 -30.24
CA ILE A 28 12.04 -11.06 -31.06
C ILE A 28 12.54 -10.75 -32.46
N GLU A 29 13.71 -11.31 -32.81
CA GLU A 29 14.06 -11.51 -34.19
C GLU A 29 13.35 -12.80 -34.62
N PRO A 30 12.54 -12.79 -35.69
CA PRO A 30 11.99 -14.00 -36.23
C PRO A 30 13.17 -14.92 -36.60
N THR A 31 13.24 -16.05 -35.95
CA THR A 31 14.27 -17.08 -36.23
C THR A 31 14.15 -17.64 -37.65
N ASP A 32 13.04 -17.36 -38.31
CA ASP A 32 12.80 -17.75 -39.70
C ASP A 32 11.79 -16.75 -40.33
N GLU A 33 12.17 -16.09 -41.41
CA GLU A 33 11.30 -15.13 -42.14
C GLU A 33 10.06 -15.77 -42.75
N SER A 34 9.93 -17.09 -42.72
CA SER A 34 8.85 -17.87 -43.32
C SER A 34 7.70 -18.17 -42.32
N GLN A 35 7.88 -17.99 -40.99
CA GLN A 35 6.83 -18.30 -40.02
C GLN A 35 6.11 -17.05 -39.50
N PRO A 36 4.75 -17.04 -39.45
CA PRO A 36 4.01 -15.92 -38.88
C PRO A 36 4.29 -15.83 -37.39
N LEU A 37 4.47 -14.60 -36.89
CA LEU A 37 4.68 -14.32 -35.44
C LEU A 37 3.51 -14.77 -34.58
N VAL A 38 2.31 -14.86 -35.13
CA VAL A 38 1.07 -15.25 -34.46
C VAL A 38 0.32 -16.25 -35.30
N THR A 39 0.03 -17.41 -34.72
CA THR A 39 -0.88 -18.42 -35.29
C THR A 39 -2.26 -18.23 -34.69
N VAL A 40 -3.30 -18.34 -35.52
CA VAL A 40 -4.70 -18.26 -35.09
C VAL A 40 -5.33 -19.61 -35.35
N GLU A 41 -5.83 -20.23 -34.29
CA GLU A 41 -6.56 -21.52 -34.37
C GLU A 41 -8.01 -21.30 -34.02
N GLU A 42 -8.89 -21.99 -34.74
CA GLU A 42 -10.34 -22.04 -34.46
C GLU A 42 -10.59 -23.25 -33.54
N THR A 43 -11.11 -22.98 -32.35
CA THR A 43 -11.46 -24.03 -31.38
C THR A 43 -12.75 -24.71 -31.82
N GLU A 44 -13.01 -25.95 -31.36
CA GLU A 44 -14.23 -26.72 -31.65
C GLU A 44 -15.52 -25.94 -31.32
N ASP A 45 -15.45 -24.97 -30.42
CA ASP A 45 -16.56 -24.07 -30.06
C ASP A 45 -16.71 -22.86 -31.00
N GLY A 46 -15.94 -22.78 -32.10
CA GLY A 46 -15.98 -21.67 -33.09
C GLY A 46 -15.33 -20.38 -32.58
N GLN A 47 -14.56 -20.43 -31.48
CA GLN A 47 -13.79 -19.30 -30.96
C GLN A 47 -12.38 -19.27 -31.59
N LEU A 48 -11.97 -18.08 -32.05
CA LEU A 48 -10.63 -17.87 -32.56
C LEU A 48 -9.68 -17.58 -31.40
N ARG A 49 -8.68 -18.45 -31.24
CA ARG A 49 -7.58 -18.24 -30.28
C ARG A 49 -6.31 -17.95 -31.04
N ALA A 50 -5.57 -16.98 -30.54
CA ALA A 50 -4.29 -16.58 -31.11
C ALA A 50 -3.15 -17.06 -30.20
N TYR A 51 -2.10 -17.62 -30.79
CA TYR A 51 -0.93 -18.12 -30.09
C TYR A 51 0.33 -17.44 -30.63
N PHE A 52 1.26 -17.17 -29.76
CA PHE A 52 2.58 -16.70 -30.15
C PHE A 52 3.41 -17.88 -30.62
N THR A 53 3.77 -17.88 -31.91
CA THR A 53 4.40 -19.05 -32.59
C THR A 53 5.69 -19.52 -31.93
N ALA A 54 6.48 -18.61 -31.37
CA ALA A 54 7.77 -18.95 -30.76
C ALA A 54 7.66 -19.67 -29.42
N THR A 55 6.58 -19.45 -28.63
CA THR A 55 6.41 -19.98 -27.27
C THR A 55 5.11 -20.77 -27.08
N ASP A 56 4.30 -20.91 -28.12
CA ASP A 56 2.96 -21.55 -28.09
C ASP A 56 2.04 -21.00 -26.99
N ARG A 57 2.25 -19.72 -26.63
CA ARG A 57 1.51 -19.07 -25.58
C ARG A 57 0.25 -18.41 -26.13
N GLU A 58 -0.89 -18.68 -25.48
CA GLU A 58 -2.16 -18.06 -25.83
C GLU A 58 -2.10 -16.54 -25.61
N LEU A 59 -2.56 -15.79 -26.60
CA LEU A 59 -2.63 -14.35 -26.60
C LEU A 59 -4.09 -13.92 -26.37
N ILE A 60 -4.29 -12.85 -25.59
CA ILE A 60 -5.62 -12.31 -25.35
C ILE A 60 -5.84 -11.02 -26.15
N ASN A 61 -7.05 -10.83 -26.65
CA ASN A 61 -7.42 -9.58 -27.31
C ASN A 61 -7.78 -8.53 -26.24
N VAL A 62 -6.93 -7.53 -26.06
CA VAL A 62 -7.06 -6.49 -25.03
C VAL A 62 -8.40 -5.74 -25.09
N LYS A 63 -9.01 -5.61 -26.29
CA LYS A 63 -10.27 -4.87 -26.47
C LYS A 63 -11.51 -5.68 -26.07
N THR A 64 -11.44 -6.99 -26.16
CA THR A 64 -12.59 -7.88 -25.94
C THR A 64 -12.41 -8.79 -24.73
N ALA A 65 -11.18 -8.86 -24.18
CA ALA A 65 -10.86 -9.71 -23.05
C ALA A 65 -11.64 -9.30 -21.79
N SER A 66 -12.12 -10.31 -21.08
CA SER A 66 -12.78 -10.19 -19.79
C SER A 66 -11.78 -10.18 -18.63
N LEU A 67 -12.22 -9.83 -17.42
CA LEU A 67 -11.37 -9.92 -16.21
C LEU A 67 -10.80 -11.33 -15.97
N PRO A 68 -11.57 -12.44 -16.14
CA PRO A 68 -11.01 -13.79 -16.06
C PRO A 68 -9.89 -14.05 -17.06
N ASP A 69 -9.99 -13.53 -18.29
CA ASP A 69 -8.95 -13.73 -19.31
C ASP A 69 -7.64 -13.06 -18.87
N PHE A 70 -7.71 -11.83 -18.34
CA PHE A 70 -6.53 -11.17 -17.76
C PHE A 70 -5.99 -11.89 -16.55
N ALA A 71 -6.86 -12.40 -15.66
CA ALA A 71 -6.43 -13.15 -14.49
C ALA A 71 -5.68 -14.42 -14.88
N ASN A 72 -6.15 -15.13 -15.90
CA ASN A 72 -5.49 -16.32 -16.45
C ASN A 72 -4.17 -15.94 -17.13
N PHE A 73 -4.18 -14.89 -17.96
CA PHE A 73 -3.01 -14.44 -18.69
C PHE A 73 -1.84 -14.06 -17.75
N TYR A 74 -2.11 -13.32 -16.68
CA TYR A 74 -1.11 -12.95 -15.68
C TYR A 74 -0.94 -13.99 -14.58
N ASN A 75 -1.64 -15.13 -14.69
CA ASN A 75 -1.65 -16.20 -13.68
C ASN A 75 -1.91 -15.67 -12.26
N VAL A 76 -2.93 -14.80 -12.12
CA VAL A 76 -3.32 -14.20 -10.85
C VAL A 76 -4.23 -15.18 -10.10
N SER A 77 -3.61 -16.21 -9.55
CA SER A 77 -4.27 -17.23 -8.73
C SER A 77 -3.59 -17.34 -7.37
N LEU A 78 -4.35 -17.64 -6.32
CA LEU A 78 -3.79 -17.91 -4.99
C LEU A 78 -2.88 -19.16 -4.96
N LEU A 79 -2.99 -20.02 -5.97
CA LEU A 79 -2.07 -21.15 -6.14
C LEU A 79 -0.70 -20.72 -6.69
N ASN A 80 -0.62 -19.52 -7.27
CA ASN A 80 0.65 -18.98 -7.72
C ASN A 80 1.47 -18.47 -6.52
N PRO A 81 2.67 -19.03 -6.26
CA PRO A 81 3.49 -18.62 -5.11
C PRO A 81 3.82 -17.13 -5.11
N LYS A 82 3.96 -16.48 -6.27
CA LYS A 82 4.28 -15.06 -6.39
C LYS A 82 3.13 -14.18 -5.90
N VAL A 83 1.89 -14.55 -6.21
CA VAL A 83 0.69 -13.89 -5.68
C VAL A 83 0.62 -14.07 -4.17
N LEU A 84 0.85 -15.28 -3.68
CA LEU A 84 0.80 -15.59 -2.24
C LEU A 84 1.87 -14.81 -1.46
N ILE A 85 3.10 -14.76 -1.97
CA ILE A 85 4.17 -13.95 -1.38
C ILE A 85 3.77 -12.46 -1.39
N GLY A 86 3.18 -11.97 -2.49
CA GLY A 86 2.64 -10.62 -2.57
C GLY A 86 1.63 -10.32 -1.47
N VAL A 87 0.67 -11.23 -1.22
CA VAL A 87 -0.32 -11.08 -0.14
C VAL A 87 0.36 -10.95 1.22
N PHE A 88 1.31 -11.81 1.55
CA PHE A 88 2.04 -11.71 2.81
C PHE A 88 2.83 -10.42 2.95
N LEU A 89 3.48 -9.96 1.87
CA LEU A 89 4.19 -8.68 1.86
C LEU A 89 3.24 -7.50 2.05
N GLY A 90 2.03 -7.55 1.50
CA GLY A 90 1.00 -6.54 1.70
C GLY A 90 0.50 -6.48 3.14
N CYS A 91 0.25 -7.64 3.74
CA CYS A 91 -0.10 -7.72 5.16
C CYS A 91 1.04 -7.19 6.04
N MET A 92 2.28 -7.62 5.79
CA MET A 92 3.46 -7.15 6.52
C MET A 92 3.62 -5.63 6.42
N ALA A 93 3.48 -5.06 5.22
CA ALA A 93 3.59 -3.61 5.00
C ALA A 93 2.59 -2.82 5.86
N THR A 94 1.37 -3.32 6.03
CA THR A 94 0.34 -2.73 6.91
C THR A 94 0.82 -2.65 8.36
N PHE A 95 1.34 -3.73 8.92
CA PHE A 95 1.83 -3.74 10.30
C PHE A 95 3.08 -2.89 10.49
N VAL A 96 4.03 -2.94 9.54
CA VAL A 96 5.23 -2.09 9.56
C VAL A 96 4.84 -0.62 9.54
N PHE A 97 3.89 -0.24 8.68
CA PHE A 97 3.37 1.12 8.62
C PHE A 97 2.75 1.57 9.94
N CYS A 98 1.91 0.74 10.57
CA CYS A 98 1.33 1.03 11.88
C CYS A 98 2.43 1.22 12.95
N ALA A 99 3.42 0.32 12.99
CA ALA A 99 4.52 0.44 13.95
C ALA A 99 5.30 1.75 13.76
N MET A 100 5.58 2.14 12.51
CA MET A 100 6.27 3.39 12.20
C MET A 100 5.45 4.62 12.61
N THR A 101 4.15 4.66 12.30
CA THR A 101 3.28 5.79 12.66
C THR A 101 3.09 5.90 14.17
N MET A 102 2.94 4.79 14.89
CA MET A 102 2.83 4.78 16.35
C MET A 102 4.11 5.31 17.02
N GLN A 103 5.27 4.87 16.56
CA GLN A 103 6.56 5.37 17.07
C GLN A 103 6.78 6.85 16.75
N ALA A 104 6.34 7.30 15.57
CA ALA A 104 6.42 8.69 15.15
C ALA A 104 5.64 9.61 16.09
N VAL A 105 4.39 9.24 16.41
CA VAL A 105 3.57 9.98 17.40
C VAL A 105 4.24 10.05 18.75
N GLY A 106 4.79 8.92 19.22
CA GLY A 106 5.51 8.87 20.52
C GLY A 106 6.70 9.83 20.56
N ARG A 107 7.50 9.88 19.49
CA ARG A 107 8.64 10.81 19.40
C ARG A 107 8.19 12.27 19.36
N ALA A 108 7.17 12.59 18.58
CA ALA A 108 6.62 13.94 18.50
C ALA A 108 6.03 14.41 19.84
N ALA A 109 5.24 13.55 20.49
CA ALA A 109 4.68 13.84 21.81
C ALA A 109 5.75 14.07 22.87
N TYR A 110 6.82 13.28 22.85
CA TYR A 110 7.94 13.47 23.77
C TYR A 110 8.59 14.86 23.60
N GLY A 111 8.81 15.32 22.38
CA GLY A 111 9.33 16.65 22.10
C GLY A 111 8.44 17.76 22.66
N MET A 112 7.12 17.63 22.52
CA MET A 112 6.16 18.57 23.09
C MET A 112 6.18 18.57 24.63
N VAL A 113 6.26 17.40 25.25
CA VAL A 113 6.34 17.28 26.71
C VAL A 113 7.59 17.96 27.25
N GLU A 114 8.73 17.78 26.60
CA GLU A 114 9.97 18.44 27.00
C GLU A 114 9.88 19.97 26.88
N GLU A 115 9.27 20.47 25.84
CA GLU A 115 9.05 21.92 25.65
C GLU A 115 8.12 22.48 26.75
N VAL A 116 7.02 21.82 27.06
CA VAL A 116 6.11 22.22 28.13
C VAL A 116 6.84 22.23 29.48
N ARG A 117 7.64 21.19 29.78
CA ARG A 117 8.46 21.12 31.00
C ARG A 117 9.51 22.23 31.06
N ARG A 118 10.09 22.61 29.90
CA ARG A 118 11.02 23.75 29.82
C ARG A 118 10.32 25.04 30.22
N GLN A 119 9.14 25.30 29.67
CA GLN A 119 8.38 26.51 29.96
C GLN A 119 8.00 26.60 31.44
N PHE A 120 7.58 25.52 32.08
CA PHE A 120 7.30 25.53 33.53
C PHE A 120 8.52 25.77 34.37
N ARG A 121 9.72 25.34 33.94
CA ARG A 121 10.97 25.63 34.68
C ARG A 121 11.39 27.09 34.50
N GLU A 122 11.24 27.66 33.32
CA GLU A 122 11.69 29.03 33.02
C GLU A 122 10.70 30.09 33.46
N LYS A 123 9.41 29.77 33.48
CA LYS A 123 8.29 30.66 33.82
C LYS A 123 7.41 30.06 34.89
N PRO A 124 7.83 30.10 36.19
CA PRO A 124 7.04 29.54 37.28
C PRO A 124 5.65 30.13 37.44
N GLY A 125 5.47 31.40 37.06
CA GLY A 125 4.19 32.11 37.10
C GLY A 125 3.11 31.55 36.17
N ILE A 126 3.44 30.63 35.25
CA ILE A 126 2.41 29.93 34.44
C ILE A 126 1.46 29.13 35.33
N MET A 127 1.95 28.47 36.38
CA MET A 127 1.14 27.69 37.32
C MET A 127 0.22 28.59 38.16
N GLU A 128 0.64 29.80 38.44
CA GLU A 128 -0.07 30.80 39.22
C GLU A 128 -0.99 31.69 38.34
N GLY A 129 -0.91 31.56 37.02
CA GLY A 129 -1.67 32.35 36.06
C GLY A 129 -1.13 33.78 35.86
N THR A 130 0.09 34.08 36.37
CA THR A 130 0.72 35.42 36.25
C THR A 130 1.51 35.55 34.94
N ASP A 131 2.04 34.45 34.42
CA ASP A 131 2.77 34.40 33.15
C ASP A 131 1.95 33.73 32.04
N THR A 132 2.08 34.21 30.81
CA THR A 132 1.43 33.59 29.64
C THR A 132 2.36 32.50 29.06
N PRO A 133 1.82 31.26 28.82
CA PRO A 133 2.55 30.22 28.11
C PRO A 133 2.86 30.63 26.66
N ASP A 134 3.98 30.16 26.14
CA ASP A 134 4.27 30.23 24.72
C ASP A 134 3.59 29.05 24.00
N TYR A 135 2.53 29.34 23.26
CA TYR A 135 1.81 28.35 22.46
C TYR A 135 2.42 28.13 21.07
N ALA A 136 3.26 29.05 20.59
CA ALA A 136 3.82 28.97 19.24
C ALA A 136 4.89 27.87 19.16
N SER A 137 5.79 27.80 20.14
CA SER A 137 6.87 26.81 20.15
C SER A 137 6.39 25.35 20.14
N PRO A 138 5.40 24.90 20.95
CA PRO A 138 4.84 23.55 20.85
C PRO A 138 4.20 23.26 19.48
N VAL A 139 3.52 24.22 18.88
CA VAL A 139 2.92 24.05 17.54
C VAL A 139 4.00 23.88 16.48
N GLU A 140 5.07 24.68 16.54
CA GLU A 140 6.21 24.56 15.63
C GLU A 140 6.88 23.19 15.75
N ILE A 141 7.18 22.75 16.97
CA ILE A 141 7.76 21.42 17.24
C ILE A 141 6.88 20.31 16.68
N SER A 142 5.57 20.37 16.94
CA SER A 142 4.61 19.39 16.44
C SER A 142 4.58 19.34 14.90
N THR A 143 4.57 20.50 14.25
CA THR A 143 4.52 20.61 12.79
C THR A 143 5.80 20.08 12.15
N GLN A 144 6.96 20.45 12.66
CA GLN A 144 8.25 19.97 12.17
C GLN A 144 8.39 18.46 12.37
N ALA A 145 7.99 17.96 13.55
CA ALA A 145 8.00 16.52 13.83
C ALA A 145 7.07 15.77 12.87
N ALA A 146 5.86 16.24 12.64
CA ALA A 146 4.91 15.62 11.71
C ALA A 146 5.48 15.52 10.29
N GLN A 147 6.08 16.59 9.77
CA GLN A 147 6.69 16.59 8.43
C GLN A 147 7.84 15.58 8.33
N ARG A 148 8.73 15.57 9.33
CA ARG A 148 9.90 14.68 9.34
C ARG A 148 9.51 13.20 9.48
N GLU A 149 8.58 12.92 10.36
CA GLU A 149 8.17 11.55 10.69
C GLU A 149 7.34 10.89 9.58
N MET A 150 6.69 11.71 8.71
CA MET A 150 5.92 11.19 7.57
C MET A 150 6.78 10.70 6.40
N ILE A 151 8.07 11.04 6.35
CA ILE A 151 8.96 10.68 5.22
C ILE A 151 9.06 9.16 5.09
N MET A 152 9.38 8.45 6.17
CA MET A 152 9.62 7.01 6.13
C MET A 152 8.36 6.19 5.82
N PRO A 153 7.20 6.45 6.46
CA PRO A 153 5.95 5.79 6.09
C PRO A 153 5.53 6.03 4.64
N SER A 154 5.72 7.26 4.12
CA SER A 154 5.42 7.58 2.73
C SER A 154 6.33 6.83 1.76
N LEU A 155 7.61 6.74 2.07
CA LEU A 155 8.58 6.00 1.27
C LEU A 155 8.25 4.50 1.22
N LEU A 156 7.82 3.91 2.33
CA LEU A 156 7.33 2.54 2.37
C LEU A 156 6.15 2.35 1.40
N GLY A 157 5.15 3.24 1.43
CA GLY A 157 3.98 3.16 0.55
C GLY A 157 4.31 3.29 -0.94
N ILE A 158 5.35 4.05 -1.29
CA ILE A 158 5.77 4.26 -2.68
C ILE A 158 6.70 3.13 -3.16
N LEU A 159 7.71 2.77 -2.38
CA LEU A 159 8.73 1.82 -2.82
C LEU A 159 8.23 0.37 -2.82
N THR A 160 7.37 0.00 -1.88
CA THR A 160 6.93 -1.40 -1.75
C THR A 160 6.29 -1.94 -3.04
N PRO A 161 5.29 -1.27 -3.67
CA PRO A 161 4.70 -1.80 -4.91
C PRO A 161 5.68 -1.81 -6.08
N ILE A 162 6.61 -0.86 -6.15
CA ILE A 162 7.64 -0.81 -7.21
C ILE A 162 8.62 -1.97 -7.06
N VAL A 163 9.11 -2.20 -5.84
CA VAL A 163 10.07 -3.28 -5.56
C VAL A 163 9.42 -4.65 -5.76
N VAL A 164 8.23 -4.85 -5.20
CA VAL A 164 7.49 -6.11 -5.35
C VAL A 164 7.13 -6.35 -6.82
N GLY A 165 6.71 -5.31 -7.54
CA GLY A 165 6.44 -5.40 -8.97
C GLY A 165 7.70 -5.72 -9.78
N GLY A 166 8.82 -5.09 -9.47
CA GLY A 166 10.11 -5.37 -10.12
C GLY A 166 10.60 -6.80 -9.91
N LEU A 167 10.40 -7.35 -8.71
CA LEU A 167 10.86 -8.69 -8.35
C LEU A 167 9.88 -9.80 -8.77
N LEU A 168 8.58 -9.64 -8.45
CA LEU A 168 7.57 -10.68 -8.58
C LEU A 168 6.60 -10.47 -9.76
N GLY A 169 6.77 -9.37 -10.49
CA GLY A 169 5.90 -9.02 -11.62
C GLY A 169 4.48 -8.66 -11.21
N VAL A 170 3.57 -8.70 -12.20
CA VAL A 170 2.15 -8.30 -12.03
C VAL A 170 1.45 -9.15 -10.97
N GLY A 171 1.65 -10.47 -10.96
CA GLY A 171 1.05 -11.35 -9.96
C GLY A 171 1.43 -10.97 -8.53
N GLY A 172 2.70 -10.61 -8.29
CA GLY A 172 3.18 -10.13 -6.99
C GLY A 172 2.52 -8.83 -6.56
N VAL A 173 2.36 -7.86 -7.47
CA VAL A 173 1.66 -6.59 -7.20
C VAL A 173 0.19 -6.81 -6.90
N MET A 174 -0.48 -7.67 -7.65
CA MET A 174 -1.90 -8.01 -7.39
C MET A 174 -2.07 -8.63 -6.00
N GLY A 175 -1.19 -9.58 -5.64
CA GLY A 175 -1.16 -10.14 -4.29
C GLY A 175 -0.91 -9.09 -3.22
N LEU A 176 0.07 -8.20 -3.43
CA LEU A 176 0.39 -7.10 -2.51
C LEU A 176 -0.83 -6.20 -2.25
N LEU A 177 -1.54 -5.81 -3.30
CA LEU A 177 -2.73 -4.97 -3.18
C LEU A 177 -3.86 -5.66 -2.43
N VAL A 178 -4.09 -6.96 -2.70
CA VAL A 178 -5.08 -7.75 -1.94
C VAL A 178 -4.70 -7.84 -0.47
N GLY A 179 -3.44 -8.16 -0.15
CA GLY A 179 -2.95 -8.23 1.22
C GLY A 179 -3.05 -6.91 1.96
N THR A 180 -2.62 -5.82 1.31
CA THR A 180 -2.69 -4.48 1.92
C THR A 180 -4.12 -4.02 2.12
N LEU A 181 -5.01 -4.27 1.16
CA LEU A 181 -6.41 -3.88 1.27
C LEU A 181 -7.12 -4.63 2.39
N THR A 182 -7.03 -5.96 2.40
CA THR A 182 -7.76 -6.80 3.37
C THR A 182 -7.22 -6.59 4.78
N CYS A 183 -5.92 -6.71 4.97
CA CYS A 183 -5.28 -6.52 6.27
C CYS A 183 -5.39 -5.07 6.73
N GLY A 184 -5.12 -4.10 5.85
CA GLY A 184 -5.17 -2.68 6.16
C GLY A 184 -6.57 -2.23 6.57
N PHE A 185 -7.60 -2.70 5.88
CA PHE A 185 -9.00 -2.41 6.23
C PHE A 185 -9.37 -2.97 7.61
N CYS A 186 -9.05 -4.24 7.88
CA CYS A 186 -9.33 -4.86 9.17
C CYS A 186 -8.61 -4.15 10.32
N VAL A 187 -7.32 -3.84 10.15
CA VAL A 187 -6.50 -3.17 11.17
C VAL A 187 -6.97 -1.72 11.37
N ALA A 188 -7.34 -1.00 10.32
CA ALA A 188 -7.86 0.37 10.45
C ALA A 188 -9.16 0.41 11.27
N ILE A 189 -10.11 -0.49 11.00
CA ILE A 189 -11.35 -0.59 11.79
C ILE A 189 -11.04 -0.99 13.24
N PHE A 190 -10.16 -1.98 13.43
CA PHE A 190 -9.75 -2.39 14.76
C PHE A 190 -9.17 -1.23 15.56
N MET A 191 -8.22 -0.50 15.00
CA MET A 191 -7.59 0.63 15.68
C MET A 191 -8.57 1.76 16.00
N ALA A 192 -9.40 2.13 15.03
CA ALA A 192 -10.41 3.18 15.24
C ALA A 192 -11.40 2.81 16.36
N ASN A 193 -11.93 1.60 16.35
CA ASN A 193 -12.91 1.15 17.33
C ASN A 193 -12.28 0.91 18.70
N ALA A 194 -11.12 0.28 18.79
CA ALA A 194 -10.43 0.04 20.05
C ALA A 194 -10.01 1.36 20.72
N GLY A 195 -9.42 2.29 19.96
CA GLY A 195 -9.07 3.62 20.45
C GLY A 195 -10.30 4.41 20.91
N GLY A 196 -11.37 4.39 20.11
CA GLY A 196 -12.63 5.02 20.46
C GLY A 196 -13.30 4.41 21.71
N ALA A 197 -13.16 3.11 21.92
CA ALA A 197 -13.70 2.43 23.10
C ALA A 197 -13.00 2.91 24.39
N TRP A 198 -11.67 3.05 24.38
CA TRP A 198 -10.94 3.58 25.56
C TRP A 198 -11.26 5.03 25.86
N ASP A 199 -11.35 5.89 24.84
CA ASP A 199 -11.75 7.28 25.01
C ASP A 199 -13.18 7.38 25.60
N ASN A 200 -14.12 6.59 25.07
CA ASN A 200 -15.48 6.54 25.59
C ASN A 200 -15.53 6.01 27.03
N ALA A 201 -14.73 5.00 27.37
CA ALA A 201 -14.65 4.48 28.73
C ALA A 201 -14.14 5.55 29.70
N LYS A 202 -13.09 6.31 29.32
CA LYS A 202 -12.58 7.43 30.12
C LYS A 202 -13.66 8.48 30.34
N LYS A 203 -14.34 8.93 29.28
CA LYS A 203 -15.43 9.92 29.36
C LYS A 203 -16.60 9.44 30.21
N TYR A 204 -16.96 8.16 30.13
CA TYR A 204 -18.02 7.57 30.96
C TYR A 204 -17.65 7.63 32.44
N ILE A 205 -16.43 7.35 32.82
CA ILE A 205 -15.93 7.45 34.18
C ILE A 205 -15.93 8.91 34.64
N GLU A 206 -15.46 9.83 33.81
CA GLU A 206 -15.42 11.27 34.10
C GLU A 206 -16.81 11.86 34.33
N ALA A 207 -17.84 11.29 33.71
CA ALA A 207 -19.23 11.67 33.92
C ALA A 207 -19.80 11.25 35.31
N GLY A 208 -18.97 10.65 36.17
CA GLY A 208 -19.34 10.30 37.56
C GLY A 208 -19.60 8.82 37.81
N HIS A 209 -19.43 7.96 36.79
CA HIS A 209 -19.54 6.50 36.97
C HIS A 209 -18.28 5.88 37.53
N LEU A 210 -18.36 4.73 38.17
CA LEU A 210 -17.22 3.93 38.68
C LEU A 210 -16.25 4.73 39.57
N GLY A 211 -16.77 5.68 40.33
CA GLY A 211 -15.96 6.50 41.25
C GLY A 211 -15.53 7.87 40.71
N GLY A 212 -15.84 8.16 39.45
CA GLY A 212 -15.63 9.47 38.84
C GLY A 212 -14.17 9.84 38.60
N LYS A 213 -13.96 11.11 38.26
CA LYS A 213 -12.63 11.66 37.95
C LYS A 213 -11.68 11.57 39.14
N GLY A 214 -10.47 11.04 38.90
CA GLY A 214 -9.44 10.84 39.93
C GLY A 214 -9.47 9.48 40.62
N SER A 215 -10.51 8.65 40.40
CA SER A 215 -10.57 7.27 40.90
C SER A 215 -9.49 6.39 40.22
N ASP A 216 -9.24 5.21 40.79
CA ASP A 216 -8.28 4.26 40.19
C ASP A 216 -8.80 3.73 38.85
N ALA A 217 -10.13 3.59 38.67
CA ALA A 217 -10.74 3.29 37.38
C ALA A 217 -10.45 4.39 36.36
N HIS A 218 -10.55 5.66 36.75
CA HIS A 218 -10.20 6.79 35.88
C HIS A 218 -8.73 6.76 35.47
N LYS A 219 -7.79 6.53 36.40
CA LYS A 219 -6.35 6.44 36.09
C LYS A 219 -6.06 5.32 35.09
N ALA A 220 -6.67 4.15 35.27
CA ALA A 220 -6.53 3.05 34.33
C ALA A 220 -7.10 3.39 32.94
N ALA A 221 -8.27 4.04 32.88
CA ALA A 221 -8.86 4.48 31.63
C ALA A 221 -8.02 5.53 30.91
N VAL A 222 -7.36 6.45 31.62
CA VAL A 222 -6.43 7.44 31.04
C VAL A 222 -5.23 6.75 30.40
N VAL A 223 -4.69 5.69 31.02
CA VAL A 223 -3.59 4.91 30.41
C VAL A 223 -4.08 4.23 29.12
N GLY A 224 -5.27 3.63 29.13
CA GLY A 224 -5.87 3.04 27.94
C GLY A 224 -6.09 4.04 26.82
N ASP A 225 -6.62 5.22 27.15
CA ASP A 225 -6.86 6.31 26.21
C ASP A 225 -5.56 6.86 25.61
N THR A 226 -4.50 6.99 26.42
CA THR A 226 -3.16 7.40 25.94
C THR A 226 -2.62 6.46 24.86
N VAL A 227 -2.91 5.15 24.96
CA VAL A 227 -2.57 4.17 23.91
C VAL A 227 -3.56 4.24 22.77
N GLY A 228 -4.82 4.48 23.06
CA GLY A 228 -5.93 4.52 22.09
C GLY A 228 -5.90 5.72 21.17
N ASP A 229 -5.44 6.87 21.65
CA ASP A 229 -5.39 8.11 20.86
C ASP A 229 -4.54 7.95 19.58
N PRO A 230 -3.28 7.46 19.62
CA PRO A 230 -2.54 7.16 18.40
C PRO A 230 -3.23 6.14 17.48
N PHE A 231 -4.01 5.20 18.02
CA PHE A 231 -4.75 4.22 17.22
C PHE A 231 -5.84 4.90 16.41
N LYS A 232 -6.74 5.64 17.07
CA LYS A 232 -7.92 6.23 16.43
C LYS A 232 -7.62 7.46 15.61
N ASP A 233 -6.67 8.30 16.06
CA ASP A 233 -6.43 9.63 15.51
C ASP A 233 -5.24 9.67 14.53
N THR A 234 -4.34 8.66 14.55
CA THR A 234 -3.16 8.63 13.68
C THR A 234 -3.11 7.38 12.81
N SER A 235 -2.84 6.20 13.40
CA SER A 235 -2.55 4.99 12.62
C SER A 235 -3.77 4.47 11.87
N GLY A 236 -4.95 4.45 12.48
CA GLY A 236 -6.20 4.02 11.85
C GLY A 236 -6.52 4.82 10.57
N PRO A 237 -6.67 6.14 10.66
CA PRO A 237 -6.93 6.99 9.50
C PRO A 237 -5.82 6.94 8.44
N SER A 238 -4.55 6.85 8.85
CA SER A 238 -3.39 6.82 7.94
C SER A 238 -3.33 5.55 7.10
N LEU A 239 -3.85 4.42 7.57
CA LEU A 239 -3.94 3.18 6.79
C LEU A 239 -4.79 3.35 5.53
N ASN A 240 -5.86 4.14 5.57
CA ASN A 240 -6.65 4.46 4.38
C ASN A 240 -5.80 5.21 3.33
N ILE A 241 -4.90 6.07 3.78
CA ILE A 241 -3.96 6.78 2.90
C ILE A 241 -2.95 5.79 2.31
N LEU A 242 -2.40 4.89 3.12
CA LEU A 242 -1.46 3.85 2.66
C LEU A 242 -2.07 2.99 1.54
N ILE A 243 -3.29 2.47 1.76
CA ILE A 243 -4.00 1.63 0.78
C ILE A 243 -4.16 2.37 -0.55
N LYS A 244 -4.61 3.62 -0.51
CA LYS A 244 -4.78 4.45 -1.70
C LYS A 244 -3.45 4.76 -2.39
N LEU A 245 -2.43 5.12 -1.61
CA LEU A 245 -1.11 5.44 -2.14
C LEU A 245 -0.51 4.23 -2.87
N MET A 246 -0.52 3.05 -2.25
CA MET A 246 -0.01 1.83 -2.86
C MET A 246 -0.78 1.46 -4.12
N SER A 247 -2.10 1.62 -4.13
CA SER A 247 -2.94 1.36 -5.32
C SER A 247 -2.59 2.32 -6.47
N ILE A 248 -2.50 3.62 -6.20
CA ILE A 248 -2.16 4.63 -7.22
C ILE A 248 -0.74 4.39 -7.76
N VAL A 249 0.24 4.16 -6.88
CA VAL A 249 1.63 3.89 -7.30
C VAL A 249 1.71 2.61 -8.14
N SER A 250 0.96 1.56 -7.79
CA SER A 250 0.91 0.32 -8.56
C SER A 250 0.40 0.57 -9.99
N VAL A 251 -0.65 1.38 -10.16
CA VAL A 251 -1.18 1.74 -11.48
C VAL A 251 -0.17 2.57 -12.27
N VAL A 252 0.43 3.58 -11.66
CA VAL A 252 1.44 4.43 -12.32
C VAL A 252 2.68 3.62 -12.72
N ALA A 253 3.12 2.70 -11.85
CA ALA A 253 4.27 1.85 -12.11
C ALA A 253 3.95 0.63 -12.99
N ALA A 254 2.69 0.38 -13.36
CA ALA A 254 2.30 -0.83 -14.10
C ALA A 254 3.10 -1.02 -15.39
N GLY A 255 3.25 0.02 -16.21
CA GLY A 255 4.03 -0.05 -17.44
C GLY A 255 5.52 -0.38 -17.21
N PHE A 256 6.09 0.12 -16.12
CA PHE A 256 7.45 -0.22 -15.70
C PHE A 256 7.55 -1.69 -15.25
N VAL A 257 6.62 -2.13 -14.40
CA VAL A 257 6.58 -3.51 -13.88
C VAL A 257 6.45 -4.52 -15.02
N VAL A 258 5.55 -4.28 -15.94
CA VAL A 258 5.31 -5.18 -17.06
C VAL A 258 6.52 -5.27 -18.00
N ARG A 259 7.27 -4.17 -18.17
CA ARG A 259 8.38 -4.13 -19.10
C ARG A 259 9.73 -4.54 -18.49
N TYR A 260 9.95 -4.22 -17.24
CA TYR A 260 11.27 -4.33 -16.60
C TYR A 260 11.29 -5.24 -15.36
N SER A 261 10.21 -5.94 -15.05
CA SER A 261 10.26 -6.92 -13.96
C SER A 261 11.27 -8.04 -14.29
N LEU A 262 11.88 -8.62 -13.26
CA LEU A 262 12.80 -9.75 -13.44
C LEU A 262 12.15 -10.92 -14.19
N MET A 263 10.83 -11.06 -14.08
CA MET A 263 10.05 -12.01 -14.87
C MET A 263 10.00 -11.64 -16.34
N ALA A 264 9.74 -10.36 -16.67
CA ALA A 264 9.72 -9.89 -18.04
C ALA A 264 11.10 -10.00 -18.72
N LEU A 265 12.16 -9.97 -17.91
CA LEU A 265 13.55 -10.16 -18.36
C LEU A 265 13.97 -11.65 -18.42
N GLY A 266 13.07 -12.59 -18.05
CA GLY A 266 13.35 -14.03 -18.10
C GLY A 266 14.40 -14.52 -17.08
N ILE A 267 14.57 -13.77 -15.97
CA ILE A 267 15.57 -14.10 -14.93
C ILE A 267 14.97 -15.08 -13.90
N PHE A 268 13.63 -15.17 -13.81
CA PHE A 268 12.88 -16.10 -12.94
C PHE A 268 11.73 -16.76 -13.68
#